data_a15cec7d8cfd533bf25b7728cb4073c3
#
_entry.id   a15cec7d8cfd533bf25b7728cb4073c3
#
_cell.length_a   1.000
_cell.length_b   1.000
_cell.length_c   1.000
_cell.angle_alpha   90.00
_cell.angle_beta   90.00
_cell.angle_gamma   90.00
#
_symmetry.space_group_name_H-M   'P 1'
#
loop_
_entity.id
_entity.type
_entity.pdbx_description
1 polymer ?
#
loop_
_entity_poly.entity_id
_entity_poly.type
_entity_poly.pdbx_seq_one_letter_code
_entity_poly.pdbx_strand_id
1 'polypeptide(L)'
;YYFEICTPNNSITPFSLVALPNANILVSIYISDSSQTFKVHREHGIIDTSGDKISGSLTEAITVIHAPGTHEFSIKFKPGVLYSCLSKDISTLVDNHLSLQKYLNQKVIDELKLKSSFAERVQFVENWLLSNMKIFSSDFKLNTVIKAIYHINNNRNYKLNTVSKEVGVSNPTLNRYFKEV
;
A
#
# COMPACT_ATOMS: atom_id res chain seq x y z
N TYR A 1 3.34 -7.87 4.10
CA TYR A 1 3.35 -7.74 5.57
C TYR A 1 1.96 -7.37 6.06
N TYR A 2 1.56 -7.91 7.21
CA TYR A 2 0.30 -7.63 7.89
C TYR A 2 0.60 -7.07 9.27
N PHE A 3 -0.20 -6.09 9.73
CA PHE A 3 -0.14 -5.56 11.09
C PHE A 3 -1.48 -4.95 11.50
N GLU A 4 -1.69 -4.80 12.79
CA GLU A 4 -2.84 -4.08 13.34
C GLU A 4 -2.39 -2.93 14.21
N ILE A 5 -3.17 -1.86 14.19
CA ILE A 5 -3.05 -0.72 15.08
C ILE A 5 -4.29 -0.69 15.94
N CYS A 6 -4.11 -0.89 17.25
CA CYS A 6 -5.18 -0.81 18.23
C CYS A 6 -4.82 0.28 19.23
N THR A 7 -5.63 1.34 19.29
CA THR A 7 -5.47 2.40 20.28
C THR A 7 -6.53 2.28 21.38
N PRO A 8 -6.18 2.46 22.66
CA PRO A 8 -7.16 2.38 23.72
C PRO A 8 -8.26 3.44 23.57
N ASN A 9 -9.51 3.05 23.86
CA ASN A 9 -10.66 3.96 23.80
C ASN A 9 -10.57 5.11 24.81
N ASN A 10 -9.90 4.88 25.93
CA ASN A 10 -9.75 5.84 27.03
C ASN A 10 -8.45 6.65 26.95
N SER A 11 -7.72 6.55 25.86
CA SER A 11 -6.51 7.37 25.66
C SER A 11 -6.92 8.85 25.51
N ILE A 12 -6.25 9.73 26.27
CA ILE A 12 -6.45 11.18 26.17
C ILE A 12 -5.67 11.75 24.99
N THR A 13 -4.60 11.05 24.58
CA THR A 13 -3.72 11.49 23.50
C THR A 13 -3.85 10.60 22.28
N PRO A 14 -3.91 11.18 21.07
CA PRO A 14 -3.87 10.40 19.85
C PRO A 14 -2.51 9.71 19.68
N PHE A 15 -2.50 8.59 19.01
CA PHE A 15 -1.28 7.86 18.65
C PHE A 15 -0.78 8.35 17.29
N SER A 16 0.50 8.71 17.21
CA SER A 16 1.10 9.19 15.96
C SER A 16 2.25 8.31 15.50
N LEU A 17 2.31 8.10 14.20
CA LEU A 17 3.36 7.35 13.51
C LEU A 17 4.00 8.24 12.44
N VAL A 18 5.32 8.13 12.29
CA VAL A 18 6.02 8.70 11.14
C VAL A 18 6.23 7.61 10.10
N ALA A 19 5.64 7.78 8.94
CA ALA A 19 5.89 6.94 7.78
C ALA A 19 6.99 7.58 6.93
N LEU A 20 8.10 6.86 6.74
CA LEU A 20 9.22 7.30 5.93
C LEU A 20 8.99 7.02 4.44
N PRO A 21 9.68 7.74 3.54
CA PRO A 21 9.64 7.48 2.10
C PRO A 21 9.87 5.99 1.79
N ASN A 22 9.00 5.43 0.97
CA ASN A 22 9.10 4.03 0.56
C ASN A 22 8.24 3.74 -0.67
N ALA A 23 8.53 2.67 -1.38
CA ALA A 23 7.82 2.26 -2.60
C ALA A 23 6.69 1.25 -2.35
N ASN A 24 6.31 1.02 -1.09
CA ASN A 24 5.24 0.07 -0.78
C ASN A 24 3.86 0.71 -0.91
N ILE A 25 2.87 -0.13 -1.12
CA ILE A 25 1.46 0.26 -1.08
C ILE A 25 0.86 -0.27 0.21
N LEU A 26 0.11 0.58 0.89
CA LEU A 26 -0.57 0.25 2.13
C LEU A 26 -2.07 0.22 1.91
N VAL A 27 -2.70 -0.89 2.26
CA VAL A 27 -4.16 -1.00 2.38
C VAL A 27 -4.49 -0.96 3.86
N SER A 28 -5.36 -0.04 4.26
CA SER A 28 -5.83 0.16 5.63
C SER A 28 -7.33 -0.08 5.70
N ILE A 29 -7.76 -0.98 6.57
CA ILE A 29 -9.16 -1.37 6.76
C ILE A 29 -9.53 -1.19 8.24
N TYR A 30 -10.57 -0.41 8.47
CA TYR A 30 -11.07 -0.13 9.83
C TYR A 30 -11.98 -1.24 10.30
N ILE A 31 -11.58 -1.91 11.37
CA ILE A 31 -12.34 -2.99 12.02
C ILE A 31 -13.38 -2.42 12.99
N SER A 32 -13.07 -1.29 13.64
CA SER A 32 -14.03 -0.60 14.50
C SER A 32 -14.99 0.25 13.67
N ASP A 33 -16.25 0.34 14.09
CA ASP A 33 -17.32 1.15 13.48
C ASP A 33 -17.08 2.67 13.58
N SER A 34 -15.87 3.09 13.72
CA SER A 34 -15.61 4.49 13.95
C SER A 34 -15.52 5.26 12.64
N SER A 35 -16.32 6.29 12.54
CA SER A 35 -16.11 7.47 11.69
C SER A 35 -14.80 8.20 12.03
N GLN A 36 -13.77 7.45 12.42
CA GLN A 36 -12.52 8.02 12.91
C GLN A 36 -11.77 8.65 11.76
N THR A 37 -11.52 9.92 11.93
CA THR A 37 -10.70 10.70 11.02
C THR A 37 -9.24 10.51 11.39
N PHE A 38 -8.42 10.27 10.37
CA PHE A 38 -6.98 10.38 10.50
C PHE A 38 -6.55 11.74 10.04
N LYS A 39 -5.51 12.22 10.65
CA LYS A 39 -4.80 13.39 10.17
C LYS A 39 -3.47 12.94 9.60
N VAL A 40 -3.27 13.20 8.34
CA VAL A 40 -1.99 13.01 7.68
C VAL A 40 -1.33 14.38 7.57
N HIS A 41 -0.26 14.58 8.34
CA HIS A 41 0.55 15.78 8.25
C HIS A 41 1.60 15.58 7.17
N ARG A 42 1.59 16.46 6.19
CA ARG A 42 2.60 16.58 5.15
C ARG A 42 3.33 17.90 5.30
N GLU A 43 4.43 18.08 4.59
CA GLU A 43 5.15 19.37 4.54
C GLU A 43 4.24 20.53 4.16
N HIS A 44 3.24 20.30 3.31
CA HIS A 44 2.34 21.31 2.77
C HIS A 44 0.93 21.35 3.38
N GLY A 45 0.69 20.64 4.49
CA GLY A 45 -0.59 20.72 5.19
C GLY A 45 -1.07 19.46 5.86
N ILE A 46 -2.29 19.55 6.40
CA ILE A 46 -2.96 18.45 7.07
C ILE A 46 -4.10 17.96 6.17
N ILE A 47 -4.16 16.68 5.94
CA ILE A 47 -5.26 16.02 5.21
C ILE A 47 -6.03 15.15 6.20
N ASP A 48 -7.32 15.43 6.36
CA ASP A 48 -8.22 14.55 7.09
C ASP A 48 -8.67 13.41 6.17
N THR A 49 -8.49 12.18 6.61
CA THR A 49 -8.88 11.00 5.87
C THR A 49 -9.72 10.07 6.75
N SER A 50 -10.78 9.52 6.19
CA SER A 50 -11.65 8.58 6.88
C SER A 50 -11.92 7.34 6.03
N GLY A 51 -12.30 6.25 6.68
CA GLY A 51 -12.71 5.01 6.04
C GLY A 51 -11.57 4.18 5.46
N ASP A 52 -11.95 3.04 4.90
CA ASP A 52 -11.03 2.08 4.30
C ASP A 52 -10.33 2.70 3.09
N LYS A 53 -9.00 2.60 3.05
CA LYS A 53 -8.20 3.30 2.07
C LYS A 53 -7.05 2.47 1.53
N ILE A 54 -6.58 2.88 0.38
CA ILE A 54 -5.32 2.47 -0.23
C ILE A 54 -4.41 3.69 -0.32
N SER A 55 -3.20 3.57 0.18
CA SER A 55 -2.17 4.60 0.14
C SER A 55 -1.00 4.10 -0.70
N GLY A 56 -0.52 4.94 -1.60
CA GLY A 56 0.57 4.59 -2.49
C GLY A 56 1.95 4.76 -1.88
N SER A 57 2.95 4.67 -2.75
CA SER A 57 4.34 4.95 -2.40
C SER A 57 4.50 6.37 -1.90
N LEU A 58 5.41 6.56 -0.95
CA LEU A 58 5.71 7.87 -0.36
C LEU A 58 7.06 8.37 -0.86
N THR A 59 7.10 9.59 -1.38
CA THR A 59 8.34 10.30 -1.74
C THR A 59 8.84 11.21 -0.62
N GLU A 60 7.96 11.57 0.32
CA GLU A 60 8.26 12.37 1.51
C GLU A 60 7.84 11.65 2.80
N ALA A 61 8.39 12.08 3.93
CA ALA A 61 7.95 11.60 5.24
C ALA A 61 6.60 12.23 5.60
N ILE A 62 5.69 11.41 6.15
CA ILE A 62 4.39 11.89 6.63
C ILE A 62 4.18 11.46 8.08
N THR A 63 3.43 12.24 8.84
CA THR A 63 2.96 11.85 10.17
C THR A 63 1.49 11.47 10.09
N VAL A 64 1.18 10.24 10.49
CA VAL A 64 -0.19 9.72 10.55
C VAL A 64 -0.64 9.72 12.01
N ILE A 65 -1.76 10.37 12.29
CA ILE A 65 -2.33 10.47 13.63
C ILE A 65 -3.59 9.62 13.70
N HIS A 66 -3.60 8.65 14.61
CA HIS A 66 -4.72 7.76 14.87
C HIS A 66 -5.49 8.25 16.11
N ALA A 67 -6.80 8.37 15.98
CA ALA A 67 -7.66 8.71 17.10
C ALA A 67 -7.71 7.60 18.16
N PRO A 68 -8.08 7.92 19.42
CA PRO A 68 -8.38 6.88 20.42
C PRO A 68 -9.46 5.92 19.94
N GLY A 69 -9.36 4.65 20.31
CA GLY A 69 -10.29 3.60 19.87
C GLY A 69 -10.13 3.13 18.42
N THR A 70 -9.08 3.55 17.73
CA THR A 70 -8.77 3.02 16.40
C THR A 70 -8.45 1.53 16.47
N HIS A 71 -9.13 0.74 15.64
CA HIS A 71 -8.74 -0.61 15.31
C HIS A 71 -8.61 -0.72 13.80
N GLU A 72 -7.38 -0.70 13.30
CA GLU A 72 -7.04 -0.75 11.89
C GLU A 72 -6.27 -2.04 11.58
N PHE A 73 -6.73 -2.80 10.61
CA PHE A 73 -5.98 -3.88 9.99
C PHE A 73 -5.31 -3.37 8.72
N SER A 74 -4.00 -3.55 8.63
CA SER A 74 -3.20 -3.01 7.55
C SER A 74 -2.43 -4.08 6.80
N ILE A 75 -2.37 -3.94 5.48
CA ILE A 75 -1.63 -4.81 4.56
C ILE A 75 -0.64 -3.96 3.78
N LYS A 76 0.65 -4.24 3.98
CA LYS A 76 1.73 -3.57 3.26
C LYS A 76 2.23 -4.46 2.12
N PHE A 77 1.99 -4.03 0.90
CA PHE A 77 2.42 -4.72 -0.32
C PHE A 77 3.77 -4.22 -0.79
N LYS A 78 4.62 -5.13 -1.23
CA LYS A 78 5.82 -4.79 -2.01
C LYS A 78 5.42 -4.22 -3.38
N PRO A 79 6.28 -3.42 -4.02
CA PRO A 79 6.03 -2.92 -5.37
C PRO A 79 5.64 -4.05 -6.34
N GLY A 80 4.66 -3.81 -7.17
CA GLY A 80 4.16 -4.74 -8.18
C GLY A 80 3.20 -5.83 -7.69
N VAL A 81 3.20 -6.17 -6.39
CA VAL A 81 2.36 -7.27 -5.88
C VAL A 81 0.87 -6.93 -5.99
N LEU A 82 0.48 -5.73 -5.57
CA LEU A 82 -0.93 -5.33 -5.63
C LEU A 82 -1.41 -5.17 -7.08
N TYR A 83 -0.57 -4.63 -7.96
CA TYR A 83 -0.85 -4.55 -9.39
C TYR A 83 -1.17 -5.93 -9.99
N SER A 84 -0.41 -6.98 -9.60
CA SER A 84 -0.65 -8.34 -10.05
C SER A 84 -2.02 -8.91 -9.64
N CYS A 85 -2.61 -8.42 -8.55
CA CYS A 85 -3.92 -8.86 -8.08
C CYS A 85 -5.08 -8.05 -8.67
N LEU A 86 -4.90 -6.73 -8.82
CA LEU A 86 -5.98 -5.82 -9.20
C LEU A 86 -6.02 -5.52 -10.69
N SER A 87 -4.90 -5.63 -11.42
CA SER A 87 -4.75 -5.23 -12.84
C SER A 87 -5.24 -3.80 -13.11
N LYS A 88 -5.06 -2.90 -12.15
CA LYS A 88 -5.46 -1.49 -12.23
C LYS A 88 -4.24 -0.59 -12.15
N ASP A 89 -4.26 0.50 -12.89
CA ASP A 89 -3.26 1.56 -12.79
C ASP A 89 -3.29 2.18 -11.40
N ILE A 90 -2.13 2.19 -10.75
CA ILE A 90 -1.91 2.73 -9.41
C ILE A 90 -1.05 4.00 -9.40
N SER A 91 -0.75 4.56 -10.57
CA SER A 91 0.09 5.76 -10.71
C SER A 91 -0.44 6.97 -9.94
N THR A 92 -1.77 7.06 -9.81
CA THR A 92 -2.44 8.14 -9.05
C THR A 92 -2.28 8.01 -7.53
N LEU A 93 -1.71 6.92 -7.04
CA LEU A 93 -1.50 6.66 -5.61
C LEU A 93 -0.18 7.23 -5.08
N VAL A 94 0.77 7.64 -5.94
CA VAL A 94 2.04 8.20 -5.46
C VAL A 94 1.76 9.45 -4.62
N ASP A 95 2.26 9.46 -3.37
CA ASP A 95 2.00 10.49 -2.36
C ASP A 95 0.50 10.78 -2.13
N ASN A 96 -0.35 9.81 -2.41
CA ASN A 96 -1.80 9.96 -2.34
C ASN A 96 -2.45 8.74 -1.68
N HIS A 97 -3.72 8.93 -1.29
CA HIS A 97 -4.58 7.85 -0.81
C HIS A 97 -5.97 7.99 -1.43
N LEU A 98 -6.59 6.86 -1.69
CA LEU A 98 -7.92 6.77 -2.27
C LEU A 98 -8.78 5.80 -1.46
N SER A 99 -10.11 5.94 -1.58
CA SER A 99 -11.04 4.95 -1.02
C SER A 99 -10.75 3.56 -1.57
N LEU A 100 -10.65 2.58 -0.69
CA LEU A 100 -10.39 1.18 -1.05
C LEU A 100 -11.48 0.60 -1.94
N GLN A 101 -12.72 1.08 -1.83
CA GLN A 101 -13.87 0.67 -2.65
C GLN A 101 -13.68 0.90 -4.15
N LYS A 102 -12.77 1.81 -4.56
CA LYS A 102 -12.42 1.98 -5.98
C LYS A 102 -11.65 0.78 -6.54
N TYR A 103 -11.02 0.00 -5.68
CA TYR A 103 -10.12 -1.10 -6.03
C TYR A 103 -10.67 -2.47 -5.65
N LEU A 104 -11.33 -2.58 -4.50
CA LEU A 104 -11.92 -3.81 -3.98
C LEU A 104 -13.44 -3.70 -3.89
N ASN A 105 -14.11 -4.83 -4.08
CA ASN A 105 -15.55 -4.94 -3.85
C ASN A 105 -15.84 -4.77 -2.35
N GLN A 106 -16.85 -3.96 -2.03
CA GLN A 106 -17.29 -3.73 -0.64
C GLN A 106 -17.54 -5.03 0.11
N LYS A 107 -18.14 -6.02 -0.55
CA LYS A 107 -18.42 -7.33 0.06
C LYS A 107 -17.17 -8.01 0.61
N VAL A 108 -16.03 -7.92 -0.10
CA VAL A 108 -14.75 -8.48 0.36
C VAL A 108 -14.25 -7.76 1.61
N ILE A 109 -14.42 -6.43 1.65
CA ILE A 109 -14.05 -5.61 2.81
C ILE A 109 -14.91 -5.98 4.01
N ASP A 110 -16.23 -6.11 3.82
CA ASP A 110 -17.18 -6.46 4.88
C ASP A 110 -16.91 -7.86 5.42
N GLU A 111 -16.65 -8.84 4.56
CA GLU A 111 -16.29 -10.20 4.97
C GLU A 111 -14.99 -10.23 5.79
N LEU A 112 -14.00 -9.40 5.45
CA LEU A 112 -12.76 -9.26 6.24
C LEU A 112 -13.07 -8.70 7.63
N LYS A 113 -13.91 -7.66 7.71
CA LYS A 113 -14.28 -7.02 8.98
C LYS A 113 -15.00 -7.96 9.94
N LEU A 114 -15.73 -8.94 9.41
CA LEU A 114 -16.39 -9.97 10.21
C LEU A 114 -15.45 -11.01 10.83
N LYS A 115 -14.18 -11.05 10.44
CA LYS A 115 -13.20 -11.97 11.04
C LYS A 115 -12.87 -11.55 12.46
N SER A 116 -12.91 -12.48 13.39
CA SER A 116 -12.82 -12.20 14.83
C SER A 116 -11.38 -11.96 15.32
N SER A 117 -10.38 -12.51 14.60
CA SER A 117 -8.98 -12.43 15.00
C SER A 117 -8.06 -11.93 13.88
N PHE A 118 -6.89 -11.43 14.27
CA PHE A 118 -5.83 -11.08 13.34
C PHE A 118 -5.46 -12.24 12.39
N ALA A 119 -5.31 -13.44 12.95
CA ALA A 119 -4.95 -14.63 12.18
C ALA A 119 -6.01 -14.98 11.12
N GLU A 120 -7.30 -14.89 11.46
CA GLU A 120 -8.38 -15.12 10.50
C GLU A 120 -8.41 -14.05 9.39
N ARG A 121 -8.13 -12.78 9.73
CA ARG A 121 -8.01 -11.71 8.73
C ARG A 121 -6.87 -11.98 7.77
N VAL A 122 -5.69 -12.34 8.28
CA VAL A 122 -4.54 -12.71 7.45
C VAL A 122 -4.88 -13.88 6.54
N GLN A 123 -5.44 -14.97 7.07
CA GLN A 123 -5.82 -16.16 6.29
C GLN A 123 -6.83 -15.82 5.19
N PHE A 124 -7.83 -14.99 5.51
CA PHE A 124 -8.82 -14.53 4.54
C PHE A 124 -8.16 -13.76 3.38
N VAL A 125 -7.28 -12.80 3.70
CA VAL A 125 -6.57 -12.01 2.69
C VAL A 125 -5.66 -12.88 1.84
N GLU A 126 -4.92 -13.81 2.42
CA GLU A 126 -4.03 -14.71 1.67
C GLU A 126 -4.82 -15.58 0.69
N ASN A 127 -5.93 -16.15 1.13
CA ASN A 127 -6.82 -16.93 0.26
C ASN A 127 -7.39 -16.08 -0.88
N TRP A 128 -7.81 -14.84 -0.57
CA TRP A 128 -8.32 -13.92 -1.57
C TRP A 128 -7.24 -13.53 -2.58
N LEU A 129 -6.02 -13.22 -2.13
CA LEU A 129 -4.89 -12.88 -2.99
C LEU A 129 -4.54 -14.05 -3.92
N LEU A 130 -4.42 -15.28 -3.39
CA LEU A 130 -4.12 -16.47 -4.17
C LEU A 130 -5.20 -16.74 -5.23
N SER A 131 -6.47 -16.52 -4.91
CA SER A 131 -7.59 -16.71 -5.83
C SER A 131 -7.68 -15.64 -6.93
N ASN A 132 -7.14 -14.44 -6.69
CA ASN A 132 -7.22 -13.31 -7.60
C ASN A 132 -5.89 -12.96 -8.27
N MET A 133 -4.79 -13.54 -7.79
CA MET A 133 -3.48 -13.30 -8.39
C MET A 133 -3.41 -13.88 -9.79
N LYS A 134 -3.33 -12.99 -10.76
CA LYS A 134 -3.08 -13.41 -12.15
C LYS A 134 -1.60 -13.74 -12.30
N ILE A 135 -1.32 -14.89 -12.92
CA ILE A 135 0.05 -15.25 -13.29
C ILE A 135 0.42 -14.39 -14.51
N PHE A 136 1.00 -13.23 -14.26
CA PHE A 136 1.48 -12.31 -15.29
C PHE A 136 2.85 -12.73 -15.85
N SER A 137 3.01 -14.01 -16.18
CA SER A 137 4.25 -14.48 -16.81
C SER A 137 4.56 -13.73 -18.13
N SER A 138 3.55 -13.13 -18.73
CA SER A 138 3.64 -12.36 -19.98
C SER A 138 3.58 -10.84 -19.80
N ASP A 139 3.36 -10.31 -18.60
CA ASP A 139 3.34 -8.85 -18.38
C ASP A 139 4.77 -8.29 -18.41
N PHE A 140 5.15 -7.74 -19.57
CA PHE A 140 6.48 -7.18 -19.80
C PHE A 140 6.80 -6.03 -18.81
N LYS A 141 5.81 -5.18 -18.52
CA LYS A 141 5.97 -4.03 -17.61
C LYS A 141 6.29 -4.48 -16.19
N LEU A 142 5.46 -5.37 -15.63
CA LEU A 142 5.66 -5.93 -14.29
C LEU A 142 7.00 -6.67 -14.19
N ASN A 143 7.32 -7.50 -15.16
CA ASN A 143 8.58 -8.24 -15.20
C ASN A 143 9.79 -7.30 -15.28
N THR A 144 9.70 -6.20 -16.03
CA THR A 144 10.75 -5.18 -16.11
C THR A 144 10.97 -4.52 -14.75
N VAL A 145 9.89 -4.12 -14.05
CA VAL A 145 9.97 -3.51 -12.71
C VAL A 145 10.57 -4.48 -11.69
N ILE A 146 10.11 -5.75 -11.67
CA ILE A 146 10.66 -6.77 -10.75
C ILE A 146 12.15 -6.98 -10.98
N LYS A 147 12.60 -7.11 -12.24
CA LYS A 147 14.03 -7.22 -12.58
C LYS A 147 14.82 -5.99 -12.15
N ALA A 148 14.28 -4.78 -12.39
CA ALA A 148 14.93 -3.54 -11.97
C ALA A 148 15.09 -3.46 -10.45
N ILE A 149 14.07 -3.81 -9.68
CA ILE A 149 14.12 -3.89 -8.21
C ILE A 149 15.20 -4.89 -7.76
N TYR A 150 15.29 -6.05 -8.42
CA TYR A 150 16.33 -7.03 -8.13
C TYR A 150 17.75 -6.44 -8.33
N HIS A 151 18.01 -5.76 -9.45
CA HIS A 151 19.29 -5.11 -9.71
C HIS A 151 19.61 -4.00 -8.69
N ILE A 152 18.64 -3.17 -8.33
CA ILE A 152 18.80 -2.12 -7.32
C ILE A 152 19.16 -2.71 -5.96
N ASN A 153 18.48 -3.75 -5.51
CA ASN A 153 18.70 -4.34 -4.19
C ASN A 153 20.03 -5.10 -4.08
N ASN A 154 20.55 -5.63 -5.19
CA ASN A 154 21.79 -6.39 -5.20
C ASN A 154 23.03 -5.54 -5.51
N ASN A 155 22.87 -4.26 -5.82
CA ASN A 155 23.97 -3.36 -6.12
C ASN A 155 23.85 -2.05 -5.35
N ARG A 156 24.62 -1.87 -4.28
CA ARG A 156 24.59 -0.68 -3.42
C ARG A 156 24.91 0.64 -4.17
N ASN A 157 25.64 0.56 -5.27
CA ASN A 157 26.08 1.70 -6.07
C ASN A 157 25.41 1.74 -7.44
N TYR A 158 24.13 1.35 -7.52
CA TYR A 158 23.42 1.36 -8.78
C TYR A 158 23.31 2.78 -9.39
N LYS A 159 23.40 2.82 -10.73
CA LYS A 159 23.07 4.02 -11.52
C LYS A 159 21.83 3.70 -12.35
N LEU A 160 20.88 4.62 -12.40
CA LEU A 160 19.64 4.42 -13.16
C LEU A 160 19.90 3.98 -14.61
N ASN A 161 20.89 4.60 -15.28
CA ASN A 161 21.27 4.23 -16.64
C ASN A 161 21.77 2.78 -16.77
N THR A 162 22.41 2.25 -15.74
CA THR A 162 22.85 0.85 -15.75
C THR A 162 21.65 -0.08 -15.59
N VAL A 163 20.81 0.20 -14.62
CA VAL A 163 19.59 -0.61 -14.38
C VAL A 163 18.69 -0.64 -15.62
N SER A 164 18.44 0.51 -16.25
CA SER A 164 17.58 0.59 -17.44
C SER A 164 18.14 -0.20 -18.62
N LYS A 165 19.47 -0.18 -18.83
CA LYS A 165 20.13 -1.01 -19.85
C LYS A 165 19.99 -2.50 -19.56
N GLU A 166 20.19 -2.92 -18.30
CA GLU A 166 20.07 -4.33 -17.88
C GLU A 166 18.66 -4.89 -18.09
N VAL A 167 17.64 -4.05 -17.89
CA VAL A 167 16.24 -4.46 -18.12
C VAL A 167 15.72 -4.15 -19.53
N GLY A 168 16.56 -3.59 -20.40
CA GLY A 168 16.26 -3.40 -21.83
C GLY A 168 15.27 -2.27 -22.15
N VAL A 169 15.20 -1.22 -21.32
CA VAL A 169 14.32 -0.08 -21.54
C VAL A 169 15.04 1.26 -21.31
N SER A 170 14.47 2.37 -21.79
CA SER A 170 15.00 3.70 -21.49
C SER A 170 14.67 4.15 -20.07
N ASN A 171 15.45 5.10 -19.50
CA ASN A 171 15.17 5.67 -18.19
C ASN A 171 13.74 6.25 -18.06
N PRO A 172 13.24 7.05 -19.02
CA PRO A 172 11.87 7.55 -18.96
C PRO A 172 10.84 6.41 -18.95
N THR A 173 11.06 5.36 -19.75
CA THR A 173 10.18 4.18 -19.77
C THR A 173 10.21 3.44 -18.44
N LEU A 174 11.40 3.22 -17.86
CA LEU A 174 11.54 2.58 -16.57
C LEU A 174 10.83 3.37 -15.47
N ASN A 175 11.03 4.69 -15.40
CA ASN A 175 10.35 5.55 -14.44
C ASN A 175 8.82 5.50 -14.58
N ARG A 176 8.32 5.48 -15.82
CA ARG A 176 6.88 5.31 -16.07
C ARG A 176 6.39 3.97 -15.53
N TYR A 177 7.08 2.88 -15.82
CA TYR A 177 6.68 1.54 -15.35
C TYR A 177 6.64 1.45 -13.82
N PHE A 178 7.61 2.05 -13.13
CA PHE A 178 7.60 2.12 -11.66
C PHE A 178 6.41 2.88 -11.07
N LYS A 179 5.86 3.84 -11.81
CA LYS A 179 4.65 4.57 -11.37
C LYS A 179 3.36 3.80 -11.63
N GLU A 180 3.32 3.02 -12.72
CA GLU A 180 2.12 2.32 -13.18
C GLU A 180 1.95 0.94 -12.50
N VAL A 181 3.02 0.34 -11.98
CA VAL A 181 3.08 -0.97 -11.33
C VAL A 181 3.29 -0.83 -9.82
#